data_eaedbc5bc6ec5bfec106446b44189da3
#
_entry.id   eaedbc5bc6ec5bfec106446b44189da3
#
_cell.length_a   1.000
_cell.length_b   1.000
_cell.length_c   1.000
_cell.angle_alpha   90.00
_cell.angle_beta   90.00
_cell.angle_gamma   90.00
#
_symmetry.space_group_name_H-M   'P 1'
#
loop_
_entity.id
_entity.type
_entity.pdbx_description
1 polymer ?
#
loop_
_entity_poly.entity_id
_entity_poly.type
_entity_poly.pdbx_seq_one_letter_code
_entity_poly.pdbx_strand_id
1 'polypeptide(L)'
;MTRLEIAKEEAEQTPVALDNLSYTSYMLRVAYEEGEAEVMAAILSCALSYEFIAKKILAEYPAADKHEFYGEWVSGYASDSYHEDNEVLADLMNRLTEDYSEKRKQHLVDIFTACSRYEAAFWDMAWEMRQ
;
A
#
# COMPACT_ATOMS: atom_id res chain seq x y z
N MET A 1 -18.94 4.49 -3.19
CA MET A 1 -19.74 3.72 -4.13
C MET A 1 -20.82 4.54 -4.83
N THR A 2 -21.48 5.48 -4.16
CA THR A 2 -22.48 6.37 -4.78
C THR A 2 -22.02 7.14 -6.01
N ARG A 3 -20.74 7.54 -6.09
CA ARG A 3 -20.18 8.26 -7.26
C ARG A 3 -20.01 7.38 -8.52
N LEU A 4 -19.86 6.07 -8.33
CA LEU A 4 -19.65 5.11 -9.43
C LEU A 4 -20.93 4.36 -9.80
N GLU A 5 -22.07 4.68 -9.15
CA GLU A 5 -23.37 4.02 -9.36
C GLU A 5 -23.32 2.49 -9.18
N ILE A 6 -22.33 1.99 -8.43
CA ILE A 6 -22.21 0.56 -8.11
C ILE A 6 -23.04 0.25 -6.88
N ALA A 7 -23.95 -0.72 -6.99
CA ALA A 7 -24.75 -1.19 -5.87
C ALA A 7 -23.85 -1.88 -4.82
N LYS A 8 -24.22 -1.74 -3.54
CA LYS A 8 -23.48 -2.36 -2.45
C LYS A 8 -23.45 -3.89 -2.59
N GLU A 9 -24.57 -4.45 -2.95
CA GLU A 9 -24.76 -5.90 -3.16
C GLU A 9 -23.87 -6.43 -4.29
N GLU A 10 -23.71 -5.66 -5.37
CA GLU A 10 -22.81 -6.00 -6.48
C GLU A 10 -21.35 -6.01 -6.04
N ALA A 11 -20.93 -5.00 -5.28
CA ALA A 11 -19.58 -4.94 -4.74
C ALA A 11 -19.28 -6.09 -3.77
N GLU A 12 -20.25 -6.47 -2.92
CA GLU A 12 -20.10 -7.58 -1.96
C GLU A 12 -20.07 -8.96 -2.64
N GLN A 13 -20.68 -9.11 -3.80
CA GLN A 13 -20.70 -10.36 -4.56
C GLN A 13 -19.53 -10.49 -5.55
N THR A 14 -18.77 -9.44 -5.75
CA THR A 14 -17.62 -9.48 -6.66
C THR A 14 -16.54 -10.43 -6.12
N PRO A 15 -16.12 -11.44 -6.89
CA PRO A 15 -15.07 -12.36 -6.47
C PRO A 15 -13.74 -11.64 -6.21
N VAL A 16 -12.99 -12.11 -5.22
CA VAL A 16 -11.65 -11.61 -4.95
C VAL A 16 -10.70 -12.10 -6.05
N ALA A 17 -9.99 -11.18 -6.70
CA ALA A 17 -8.99 -11.52 -7.68
C ALA A 17 -7.80 -12.26 -7.05
N LEU A 18 -7.16 -13.18 -7.80
CA LEU A 18 -6.06 -13.99 -7.29
C LEU A 18 -4.85 -13.15 -6.84
N ASP A 19 -4.54 -12.08 -7.55
CA ASP A 19 -3.47 -11.15 -7.18
C ASP A 19 -3.73 -10.54 -5.80
N ASN A 20 -4.97 -10.10 -5.54
CA ASN A 20 -5.36 -9.53 -4.25
C ASN A 20 -5.37 -10.59 -3.14
N LEU A 21 -5.90 -11.79 -3.42
CA LEU A 21 -5.88 -12.91 -2.48
C LEU A 21 -4.45 -13.32 -2.11
N SER A 22 -3.55 -13.39 -3.07
CA SER A 22 -2.14 -13.72 -2.85
C SER A 22 -1.46 -12.68 -1.97
N TYR A 23 -1.68 -11.40 -2.22
CA TYR A 23 -1.11 -10.31 -1.44
C TYR A 23 -1.60 -10.34 0.01
N THR A 24 -2.90 -10.40 0.22
CA THR A 24 -3.48 -10.42 1.57
C THR A 24 -3.08 -11.68 2.34
N SER A 25 -3.00 -12.83 1.68
CA SER A 25 -2.53 -14.08 2.28
C SER A 25 -1.06 -14.00 2.70
N TYR A 26 -0.21 -13.36 1.89
CA TYR A 26 1.19 -13.13 2.24
C TYR A 26 1.31 -12.25 3.49
N MET A 27 0.59 -11.13 3.56
CA MET A 27 0.60 -10.24 4.72
C MET A 27 0.10 -10.95 5.98
N LEU A 28 -0.96 -11.76 5.88
CA LEU A 28 -1.47 -12.55 6.99
C LEU A 28 -0.47 -13.59 7.47
N ARG A 29 0.23 -14.27 6.55
CA ARG A 29 1.31 -15.21 6.90
C ARG A 29 2.41 -14.50 7.70
N VAL A 30 2.87 -13.35 7.25
CA VAL A 30 3.86 -12.55 7.98
C VAL A 30 3.35 -12.20 9.38
N ALA A 31 2.08 -11.80 9.50
CA ALA A 31 1.49 -11.44 10.78
C ALA A 31 1.36 -12.61 11.75
N TYR A 32 1.11 -13.84 11.26
CA TYR A 32 0.98 -15.04 12.08
C TYR A 32 2.32 -15.68 12.46
N GLU A 33 3.31 -15.62 11.58
CA GLU A 33 4.57 -16.36 11.73
C GLU A 33 5.72 -15.50 12.26
N GLU A 34 5.62 -14.18 12.13
CA GLU A 34 6.72 -13.26 12.38
C GLU A 34 6.35 -12.16 13.40
N GLY A 35 7.24 -11.21 13.64
CA GLY A 35 7.10 -10.21 14.68
C GLY A 35 6.61 -8.85 14.20
N GLU A 36 6.62 -7.88 15.11
CA GLU A 36 6.10 -6.53 14.90
C GLU A 36 6.83 -5.79 13.78
N ALA A 37 8.15 -5.91 13.70
CA ALA A 37 8.95 -5.23 12.68
C ALA A 37 8.68 -5.78 11.29
N GLU A 38 8.43 -7.07 11.16
CA GLU A 38 8.11 -7.74 9.90
C GLU A 38 6.72 -7.31 9.40
N VAL A 39 5.74 -7.22 10.29
CA VAL A 39 4.40 -6.67 9.98
C VAL A 39 4.51 -5.20 9.58
N MET A 40 5.31 -4.42 10.29
CA MET A 40 5.54 -3.02 9.97
C MET A 40 6.19 -2.84 8.58
N ALA A 41 7.15 -3.70 8.21
CA ALA A 41 7.76 -3.69 6.88
C ALA A 41 6.73 -3.94 5.77
N ALA A 42 5.79 -4.85 5.98
CA ALA A 42 4.71 -5.12 5.05
C ALA A 42 3.77 -3.90 4.88
N ILE A 43 3.40 -3.24 5.98
CA ILE A 43 2.53 -2.06 5.98
C ILE A 43 3.24 -0.86 5.34
N LEU A 44 4.50 -0.61 5.67
CA LEU A 44 5.28 0.50 5.13
C LEU A 44 5.42 0.44 3.61
N SER A 45 5.49 -0.74 3.02
CA SER A 45 5.51 -0.91 1.57
C SER A 45 4.31 -0.22 0.91
N CYS A 46 3.12 -0.47 1.40
CA CYS A 46 1.90 0.17 0.91
C CYS A 46 1.90 1.68 1.22
N ALA A 47 2.11 2.06 2.47
CA ALA A 47 2.02 3.45 2.92
C ALA A 47 2.96 4.39 2.16
N LEU A 48 4.23 4.01 2.01
CA LEU A 48 5.22 4.83 1.31
C LEU A 48 5.02 4.84 -0.20
N SER A 49 4.58 3.74 -0.80
CA SER A 49 4.33 3.69 -2.25
C SER A 49 3.18 4.60 -2.67
N TYR A 50 2.09 4.66 -1.90
CA TYR A 50 0.95 5.54 -2.21
C TYR A 50 1.31 7.02 -2.12
N GLU A 51 2.09 7.42 -1.14
CA GLU A 51 2.62 8.78 -1.05
C GLU A 51 3.48 9.12 -2.27
N PHE A 52 4.42 8.24 -2.61
CA PHE A 52 5.31 8.42 -3.76
C PHE A 52 4.52 8.56 -5.07
N ILE A 53 3.55 7.66 -5.30
CA ILE A 53 2.72 7.64 -6.51
C ILE A 53 1.89 8.92 -6.60
N ALA A 54 1.21 9.31 -5.53
CA ALA A 54 0.35 10.50 -5.52
C ALA A 54 1.16 11.78 -5.76
N LYS A 55 2.31 11.94 -5.11
CA LYS A 55 3.21 13.09 -5.34
C LYS A 55 3.76 13.11 -6.76
N LYS A 56 4.10 11.96 -7.33
CA LYS A 56 4.55 11.85 -8.72
C LYS A 56 3.45 12.23 -9.70
N ILE A 57 2.23 11.76 -9.49
CA ILE A 57 1.08 12.12 -10.33
C ILE A 57 0.86 13.64 -10.31
N LEU A 58 0.89 14.28 -9.13
CA LEU A 58 0.73 15.74 -9.04
C LEU A 58 1.86 16.51 -9.72
N ALA A 59 3.10 16.00 -9.67
CA ALA A 59 4.23 16.63 -10.34
C ALA A 59 4.08 16.60 -11.87
N GLU A 60 3.55 15.49 -12.41
CA GLU A 60 3.34 15.32 -13.85
C GLU A 60 2.01 15.96 -14.34
N TYR A 61 0.98 15.91 -13.51
CA TYR A 61 -0.37 16.37 -13.79
C TYR A 61 -0.91 17.25 -12.65
N PRO A 62 -0.55 18.56 -12.60
CA PRO A 62 -0.88 19.43 -11.46
C PRO A 62 -2.38 19.58 -11.15
N ALA A 63 -3.25 19.23 -12.08
CA ALA A 63 -4.71 19.27 -11.89
C ALA A 63 -5.31 17.90 -11.47
N ALA A 64 -4.48 16.89 -11.20
CA ALA A 64 -4.96 15.55 -10.87
C ALA A 64 -5.77 15.51 -9.56
N ASP A 65 -5.48 16.39 -8.61
CA ASP A 65 -6.24 16.56 -7.36
C ASP A 65 -7.67 17.07 -7.55
N LYS A 66 -7.98 17.61 -8.73
CA LYS A 66 -9.32 18.12 -9.11
C LYS A 66 -10.12 17.12 -9.94
N HIS A 67 -9.56 15.94 -10.20
CA HIS A 67 -10.28 14.90 -10.96
C HIS A 67 -11.53 14.46 -10.21
N GLU A 68 -12.65 14.35 -10.94
CA GLU A 68 -13.98 14.05 -10.36
C GLU A 68 -14.01 12.80 -9.50
N PHE A 69 -13.35 11.71 -9.94
CA PHE A 69 -13.34 10.42 -9.24
C PHE A 69 -12.09 10.19 -8.38
N TYR A 70 -10.93 10.60 -8.86
CA TYR A 70 -9.64 10.26 -8.24
C TYR A 70 -8.97 11.42 -7.50
N GLY A 71 -9.51 12.64 -7.60
CA GLY A 71 -8.91 13.82 -6.98
C GLY A 71 -8.75 13.71 -5.47
N GLU A 72 -9.73 13.16 -4.77
CA GLU A 72 -9.66 12.92 -3.32
C GLU A 72 -8.59 11.88 -2.94
N TRP A 73 -8.41 10.85 -3.77
CA TRP A 73 -7.35 9.86 -3.57
C TRP A 73 -5.97 10.50 -3.72
N VAL A 74 -5.77 11.26 -4.80
CA VAL A 74 -4.50 11.94 -5.07
C VAL A 74 -4.17 12.96 -3.99
N SER A 75 -5.11 13.85 -3.64
CA SER A 75 -4.90 14.88 -2.62
C SER A 75 -4.69 14.29 -1.21
N GLY A 76 -5.37 13.21 -0.88
CA GLY A 76 -5.22 12.52 0.39
C GLY A 76 -3.82 11.95 0.58
N TYR A 77 -3.35 11.16 -0.36
CA TYR A 77 -2.03 10.52 -0.28
C TYR A 77 -0.86 11.46 -0.56
N ALA A 78 -1.07 12.59 -1.22
CA ALA A 78 -0.05 13.62 -1.42
C ALA A 78 -0.02 14.67 -0.31
N SER A 79 -0.90 14.59 0.69
CA SER A 79 -1.01 15.57 1.77
C SER A 79 0.17 15.55 2.72
N ASP A 80 0.44 16.71 3.35
CA ASP A 80 1.45 16.82 4.39
C ASP A 80 1.10 15.95 5.61
N SER A 81 -0.19 15.86 5.96
CA SER A 81 -0.65 14.99 7.06
C SER A 81 -0.32 13.52 6.81
N TYR A 82 -0.53 13.01 5.59
CA TYR A 82 -0.17 11.64 5.25
C TYR A 82 1.35 11.41 5.28
N HIS A 83 2.12 12.40 4.84
CA HIS A 83 3.58 12.38 4.95
C HIS A 83 4.03 12.31 6.41
N GLU A 84 3.48 13.15 7.29
CA GLU A 84 3.79 13.14 8.74
C GLU A 84 3.47 11.79 9.38
N ASP A 85 2.35 11.16 9.04
CA ASP A 85 2.00 9.82 9.50
C ASP A 85 3.04 8.77 9.03
N ASN A 86 3.49 8.85 7.79
CA ASN A 86 4.53 7.98 7.26
C ASN A 86 5.89 8.17 7.94
N GLU A 87 6.26 9.40 8.27
CA GLU A 87 7.47 9.69 9.06
C GLU A 87 7.40 9.06 10.45
N VAL A 88 6.25 9.13 11.13
CA VAL A 88 6.03 8.47 12.42
C VAL A 88 6.22 6.95 12.31
N LEU A 89 5.68 6.32 11.26
CA LEU A 89 5.85 4.88 11.02
C LEU A 89 7.31 4.52 10.73
N ALA A 90 8.00 5.32 9.93
CA ALA A 90 9.42 5.12 9.62
C ALA A 90 10.29 5.25 10.87
N ASP A 91 10.03 6.25 11.72
CA ASP A 91 10.74 6.43 12.99
C ASP A 91 10.48 5.27 13.96
N LEU A 92 9.26 4.77 14.02
CA LEU A 92 8.92 3.59 14.80
C LEU A 92 9.70 2.36 14.31
N MET A 93 9.76 2.16 12.99
CA MET A 93 10.52 1.07 12.37
C MET A 93 12.00 1.17 12.73
N ASN A 94 12.59 2.36 12.64
CA ASN A 94 14.00 2.60 12.99
C ASN A 94 14.28 2.23 14.45
N ARG A 95 13.39 2.62 15.37
CA ARG A 95 13.52 2.29 16.80
C ARG A 95 13.39 0.80 17.06
N LEU A 96 12.42 0.13 16.43
CA LEU A 96 12.20 -1.31 16.59
C LEU A 96 13.39 -2.14 16.11
N THR A 97 14.14 -1.64 15.14
CA THR A 97 15.19 -2.40 14.45
C THR A 97 16.61 -1.97 14.82
N GLU A 98 16.78 -1.04 15.78
CA GLU A 98 18.06 -0.46 16.16
C GLU A 98 19.11 -1.54 16.48
N ASP A 99 18.72 -2.55 17.25
CA ASP A 99 19.59 -3.65 17.69
C ASP A 99 19.53 -4.90 16.79
N TYR A 100 18.89 -4.81 15.61
CA TYR A 100 18.77 -5.95 14.72
C TYR A 100 20.06 -6.22 13.96
N SER A 101 20.39 -7.52 13.78
CA SER A 101 21.48 -7.93 12.89
C SER A 101 21.20 -7.52 11.44
N GLU A 102 22.28 -7.34 10.66
CA GLU A 102 22.15 -7.03 9.22
C GLU A 102 21.34 -8.09 8.47
N LYS A 103 21.45 -9.37 8.85
CA LYS A 103 20.64 -10.45 8.28
C LYS A 103 19.14 -10.23 8.56
N ARG A 104 18.76 -9.81 9.77
CA ARG A 104 17.38 -9.55 10.12
C ARG A 104 16.85 -8.29 9.43
N LYS A 105 17.67 -7.25 9.32
CA LYS A 105 17.32 -6.05 8.54
C LYS A 105 17.09 -6.38 7.07
N GLN A 106 17.95 -7.23 6.47
CA GLN A 106 17.76 -7.68 5.09
C GLN A 106 16.45 -8.44 4.92
N HIS A 107 16.06 -9.28 5.88
CA HIS A 107 14.76 -9.96 5.85
C HIS A 107 13.58 -8.97 5.83
N LEU A 108 13.66 -7.86 6.58
CA LEU A 108 12.65 -6.81 6.53
C LEU A 108 12.59 -6.12 5.14
N VAL A 109 13.74 -5.89 4.53
CA VAL A 109 13.82 -5.38 3.15
C VAL A 109 13.19 -6.37 2.15
N ASP A 110 13.39 -7.66 2.35
CA ASP A 110 12.82 -8.71 1.50
C ASP A 110 11.27 -8.73 1.60
N ILE A 111 10.73 -8.57 2.81
CA ILE A 111 9.27 -8.45 3.04
C ILE A 111 8.72 -7.18 2.37
N PHE A 112 9.36 -6.04 2.57
CA PHE A 112 8.99 -4.78 1.94
C PHE A 112 8.98 -4.91 0.40
N THR A 113 10.01 -5.52 -0.15
CA THR A 113 10.13 -5.74 -1.60
C THR A 113 9.06 -6.69 -2.13
N ALA A 114 8.77 -7.77 -1.41
CA ALA A 114 7.71 -8.70 -1.78
C ALA A 114 6.34 -8.00 -1.80
N CYS A 115 6.01 -7.23 -0.76
CA CYS A 115 4.78 -6.45 -0.70
C CYS A 115 4.69 -5.40 -1.81
N SER A 116 5.81 -4.73 -2.15
CA SER A 116 5.85 -3.78 -3.26
C SER A 116 5.58 -4.45 -4.62
N ARG A 117 6.04 -5.68 -4.82
CA ARG A 117 5.73 -6.47 -6.02
C ARG A 117 4.25 -6.89 -6.06
N TYR A 118 3.66 -7.24 -4.92
CA TYR A 118 2.23 -7.52 -4.83
C TYR A 118 1.38 -6.28 -5.11
N GLU A 119 1.81 -5.10 -4.64
CA GLU A 119 1.14 -3.84 -4.98
C GLU A 119 1.19 -3.58 -6.50
N ALA A 120 2.33 -3.77 -7.15
CA ALA A 120 2.44 -3.63 -8.59
C ALA A 120 1.50 -4.61 -9.32
N ALA A 121 1.48 -5.88 -8.91
CA ALA A 121 0.57 -6.89 -9.48
C ALA A 121 -0.91 -6.53 -9.25
N PHE A 122 -1.25 -5.96 -8.10
CA PHE A 122 -2.59 -5.44 -7.81
C PHE A 122 -3.00 -4.34 -8.80
N TRP A 123 -2.12 -3.38 -9.07
CA TRP A 123 -2.38 -2.31 -10.04
C TRP A 123 -2.51 -2.85 -11.46
N ASP A 124 -1.65 -3.80 -11.87
CA ASP A 124 -1.73 -4.46 -13.17
C ASP A 124 -3.04 -5.23 -13.30
N MET A 125 -3.43 -5.99 -12.27
CA MET A 125 -4.71 -6.71 -12.21
C MET A 125 -5.90 -5.77 -12.38
N ALA A 126 -5.90 -4.63 -11.68
CA ALA A 126 -6.97 -3.64 -11.76
C ALA A 126 -7.02 -2.98 -13.16
N TRP A 127 -5.86 -2.66 -13.72
CA TRP A 127 -5.76 -2.08 -15.06
C TRP A 127 -6.22 -3.03 -16.16
N GLU A 128 -5.83 -4.29 -16.07
CA GLU A 128 -6.17 -5.35 -17.03
C GLU A 128 -7.54 -5.98 -16.74
N MET A 129 -8.20 -5.60 -15.64
CA MET A 129 -9.47 -6.19 -15.16
C MET A 129 -9.39 -7.73 -15.04
N ARG A 130 -8.25 -8.24 -14.57
CA ARG A 130 -8.05 -9.69 -14.30
C ARG A 130 -8.81 -10.13 -13.04
N GLN A 131 -9.26 -11.37 -13.04
CA GLN A 131 -9.90 -12.01 -11.87
C GLN A 131 -9.04 -13.16 -11.33
#